data_3e6a246f593642be335e4cbd7116a002
#
_entry.id   3e6a246f593642be335e4cbd7116a002
#
_cell.length_a   1.000
_cell.length_b   1.000
_cell.length_c   1.000
_cell.angle_alpha   90.00
_cell.angle_beta   90.00
_cell.angle_gamma   90.00
#
_symmetry.space_group_name_H-M   'P 1'
#
loop_
_entity.id
_entity.type
_entity.pdbx_description
1 polymer ?
#
loop_
_entity_poly.entity_id
_entity_poly.type
_entity_poly.pdbx_seq_one_letter_code
_entity_poly.pdbx_strand_id
1 'polypeptide(L)'
;NFIDKNELTNTELKSKYSINYSIEATIQVSGDKIRLSSKITDLINEEVVASEVYELTEDEIFEYQDKITDLALQKMSTMDHSISSDQRVSQNPIIYKKFILAQANMVSWTPDEHYKAMELIDEMLEIEPDNYGVKKLQGWLLQQKVSLGLSDNIKADLEKSLEIAKKHLSFHDIKSIDGMALESSNEGLLGNYSEACLKVSKMNEILYEPNAKSSSHEYAMTAWINQNCENFEIAKLTYEDLFKVSPHYPAWVRYYYVYSLLALNKLDEAEEFITENKNLKYSYYGTNEIFQLCLVYIAHKRDNIELANKYYKEYEEMSTSLSLGYLGSDFAAAKSKTFFEDFKNVLSQYGMS
;
A
#
# COMPACT_ATOMS: atom_id res chain seq x y z
N ASN A 1 -12.92 8.18 3.22
CA ASN A 1 -13.04 9.37 2.37
C ASN A 1 -14.50 9.82 2.42
N PHE A 2 -14.77 10.98 3.03
CA PHE A 2 -16.07 11.63 2.89
C PHE A 2 -16.10 12.26 1.48
N ILE A 3 -16.83 11.61 0.58
CA ILE A 3 -17.18 12.19 -0.73
C ILE A 3 -18.53 12.86 -0.53
N ASP A 4 -18.62 14.14 -0.81
CA ASP A 4 -19.92 14.84 -0.79
C ASP A 4 -20.83 14.25 -1.88
N LYS A 5 -21.84 13.51 -1.45
CA LYS A 5 -22.67 12.66 -2.30
C LYS A 5 -23.68 13.44 -3.17
N ASN A 6 -23.81 14.74 -2.97
CA ASN A 6 -24.77 15.55 -3.73
C ASN A 6 -24.43 15.66 -5.23
N GLU A 7 -23.27 15.14 -5.67
CA GLU A 7 -22.79 15.29 -7.03
C GLU A 7 -22.42 13.97 -7.74
N LEU A 8 -22.39 12.80 -7.07
CA LEU A 8 -21.90 11.56 -7.67
C LEU A 8 -22.92 10.41 -7.58
N THR A 9 -23.18 9.78 -8.71
CA THR A 9 -23.99 8.55 -8.81
C THR A 9 -23.15 7.31 -8.37
N ASN A 10 -23.83 6.21 -8.03
CA ASN A 10 -23.16 4.94 -7.72
C ASN A 10 -22.27 4.46 -8.88
N THR A 11 -22.68 4.69 -10.12
CA THR A 11 -21.92 4.38 -11.33
C THR A 11 -20.63 5.19 -11.41
N GLU A 12 -20.68 6.47 -11.07
CA GLU A 12 -19.51 7.35 -11.02
C GLU A 12 -18.58 6.99 -9.87
N LEU A 13 -19.11 6.65 -8.69
CA LEU A 13 -18.33 6.13 -7.57
C LEU A 13 -17.55 4.87 -7.95
N LYS A 14 -18.21 3.92 -8.62
CA LYS A 14 -17.59 2.69 -9.10
C LYS A 14 -16.52 2.96 -10.17
N SER A 15 -16.86 3.73 -11.20
CA SER A 15 -15.98 3.93 -12.36
C SER A 15 -14.82 4.88 -12.08
N LYS A 16 -15.04 5.95 -11.30
CA LYS A 16 -14.05 6.99 -11.04
C LYS A 16 -13.16 6.68 -9.82
N TYR A 17 -13.70 5.95 -8.83
CA TYR A 17 -13.01 5.72 -7.56
C TYR A 17 -12.75 4.25 -7.26
N SER A 18 -13.14 3.33 -8.14
CA SER A 18 -12.99 1.87 -7.96
C SER A 18 -13.54 1.37 -6.61
N ILE A 19 -14.68 1.96 -6.17
CA ILE A 19 -15.32 1.63 -4.90
C ILE A 19 -16.23 0.42 -5.13
N ASN A 20 -16.07 -0.62 -4.31
CA ASN A 20 -16.89 -1.82 -4.37
C ASN A 20 -18.16 -1.73 -3.52
N TYR A 21 -18.13 -0.96 -2.44
CA TYR A 21 -19.25 -0.80 -1.52
C TYR A 21 -19.46 0.66 -1.17
N SER A 22 -20.74 1.07 -1.03
CA SER A 22 -21.10 2.37 -0.46
C SER A 22 -21.89 2.17 0.83
N ILE A 23 -21.60 3.03 1.82
CA ILE A 23 -22.39 3.12 3.06
C ILE A 23 -23.06 4.49 3.05
N GLU A 24 -24.37 4.48 3.06
CA GLU A 24 -25.19 5.69 3.15
C GLU A 24 -25.83 5.75 4.53
N ALA A 25 -25.72 6.88 5.21
CA ALA A 25 -26.41 7.13 6.46
C ALA A 25 -27.22 8.42 6.38
N THR A 26 -28.45 8.38 6.86
CA THR A 26 -29.35 9.56 6.96
C THR A 26 -29.77 9.74 8.39
N ILE A 27 -29.60 10.95 8.91
CA ILE A 27 -30.00 11.33 10.26
C ILE A 27 -31.22 12.26 10.19
N GLN A 28 -32.28 11.92 10.90
CA GLN A 28 -33.46 12.76 11.08
C GLN A 28 -33.62 13.04 12.58
N VAL A 29 -33.70 14.31 12.95
CA VAL A 29 -33.89 14.75 14.32
C VAL A 29 -35.32 15.30 14.50
N SER A 30 -36.02 14.82 15.53
CA SER A 30 -37.37 15.30 15.89
C SER A 30 -37.51 15.36 17.41
N GLY A 31 -37.35 16.56 17.98
CA GLY A 31 -37.24 16.74 19.42
C GLY A 31 -36.05 15.99 19.97
N ASP A 32 -36.23 15.19 21.02
CA ASP A 32 -35.17 14.38 21.65
C ASP A 32 -34.91 13.04 20.95
N LYS A 33 -35.61 12.78 19.83
CA LYS A 33 -35.48 11.54 19.06
C LYS A 33 -34.65 11.74 17.81
N ILE A 34 -33.71 10.84 17.62
CA ILE A 34 -32.86 10.78 16.44
C ILE A 34 -33.20 9.49 15.72
N ARG A 35 -33.59 9.61 14.45
CA ARG A 35 -33.76 8.47 13.57
C ARG A 35 -32.58 8.40 12.63
N LEU A 36 -31.79 7.31 12.76
CA LEU A 36 -30.66 7.00 11.92
C LEU A 36 -31.03 5.86 10.97
N SER A 37 -30.95 6.12 9.66
CA SER A 37 -31.11 5.08 8.64
C SER A 37 -29.77 4.83 7.99
N SER A 38 -29.35 3.58 7.93
CA SER A 38 -28.13 3.17 7.22
C SER A 38 -28.45 2.20 6.09
N LYS A 39 -27.70 2.30 5.00
CA LYS A 39 -27.81 1.42 3.84
C LYS A 39 -26.41 1.09 3.32
N ILE A 40 -26.11 -0.19 3.15
CA ILE A 40 -24.89 -0.68 2.53
C ILE A 40 -25.26 -1.23 1.16
N THR A 41 -24.61 -0.74 0.10
CA THR A 41 -24.83 -1.17 -1.27
C THR A 41 -23.55 -1.79 -1.82
N ASP A 42 -23.65 -3.00 -2.36
CA ASP A 42 -22.65 -3.60 -3.23
C ASP A 42 -22.74 -2.92 -4.61
N LEU A 43 -21.73 -2.16 -4.98
CA LEU A 43 -21.67 -1.42 -6.24
C LEU A 43 -21.27 -2.31 -7.41
N ILE A 44 -20.73 -3.52 -7.15
CA ILE A 44 -20.37 -4.47 -8.20
C ILE A 44 -21.63 -5.12 -8.75
N ASN A 45 -22.47 -5.62 -7.85
CA ASN A 45 -23.72 -6.31 -8.18
C ASN A 45 -24.93 -5.39 -8.20
N GLU A 46 -24.78 -4.11 -7.82
CA GLU A 46 -25.85 -3.09 -7.72
C GLU A 46 -26.97 -3.48 -6.74
N GLU A 47 -26.63 -4.23 -5.69
CA GLU A 47 -27.58 -4.75 -4.70
C GLU A 47 -27.41 -4.08 -3.33
N VAL A 48 -28.54 -3.82 -2.66
CA VAL A 48 -28.55 -3.41 -1.24
C VAL A 48 -28.31 -4.63 -0.38
N VAL A 49 -27.17 -4.71 0.26
CA VAL A 49 -26.73 -5.86 1.06
C VAL A 49 -27.09 -5.76 2.53
N ALA A 50 -27.34 -4.53 3.02
CA ALA A 50 -27.91 -4.28 4.34
C ALA A 50 -28.64 -2.94 4.34
N SER A 51 -29.73 -2.87 5.11
CA SER A 51 -30.43 -1.63 5.40
C SER A 51 -31.05 -1.72 6.79
N GLU A 52 -30.73 -0.75 7.65
CA GLU A 52 -31.22 -0.72 9.01
C GLU A 52 -31.70 0.68 9.38
N VAL A 53 -32.66 0.75 10.29
CA VAL A 53 -33.23 2.00 10.82
C VAL A 53 -33.26 1.89 12.35
N TYR A 54 -32.68 2.88 13.01
CA TYR A 54 -32.61 2.96 14.45
C TYR A 54 -33.31 4.24 14.94
N GLU A 55 -33.98 4.14 16.09
CA GLU A 55 -34.45 5.29 16.84
C GLU A 55 -33.59 5.42 18.10
N LEU A 56 -32.92 6.55 18.26
CA LEU A 56 -31.84 6.79 19.21
C LEU A 56 -32.12 8.05 20.01
N THR A 57 -31.46 8.13 21.14
CA THR A 57 -31.18 9.39 21.86
C THR A 57 -29.79 9.91 21.47
N GLU A 58 -29.51 11.17 21.82
CA GLU A 58 -28.22 11.81 21.51
C GLU A 58 -27.02 11.03 22.10
N ASP A 59 -27.17 10.48 23.31
CA ASP A 59 -26.14 9.72 24.00
C ASP A 59 -25.81 8.37 23.35
N GLU A 60 -26.73 7.82 22.54
CA GLU A 60 -26.59 6.51 21.90
C GLU A 60 -25.92 6.59 20.52
N ILE A 61 -25.70 7.80 19.97
CA ILE A 61 -25.17 7.97 18.59
C ILE A 61 -23.82 7.26 18.41
N PHE A 62 -22.90 7.39 19.36
CA PHE A 62 -21.56 6.78 19.25
C PHE A 62 -21.61 5.26 19.29
N GLU A 63 -22.44 4.67 20.14
CA GLU A 63 -22.63 3.21 20.19
C GLU A 63 -23.16 2.68 18.83
N TYR A 64 -24.00 3.46 18.16
CA TYR A 64 -24.54 3.07 16.85
C TYR A 64 -23.54 3.29 15.69
N GLN A 65 -22.65 4.24 15.78
CA GLN A 65 -21.54 4.33 14.82
C GLN A 65 -20.71 3.05 14.85
N ASP A 66 -20.42 2.53 16.01
CA ASP A 66 -19.70 1.27 16.16
C ASP A 66 -20.51 0.09 15.59
N LYS A 67 -21.82 0.00 15.89
CA LYS A 67 -22.69 -1.04 15.34
C LYS A 67 -22.79 -1.00 13.81
N ILE A 68 -22.92 0.18 13.19
CA ILE A 68 -22.92 0.32 11.73
C ILE A 68 -21.58 -0.10 11.14
N THR A 69 -20.49 0.28 11.77
CA THR A 69 -19.14 -0.13 11.35
C THR A 69 -18.98 -1.65 11.42
N ASP A 70 -19.40 -2.26 12.53
CA ASP A 70 -19.35 -3.72 12.71
C ASP A 70 -20.25 -4.45 11.69
N LEU A 71 -21.45 -3.94 11.43
CA LEU A 71 -22.33 -4.48 10.41
C LEU A 71 -21.74 -4.38 9.01
N ALA A 72 -21.13 -3.24 8.67
CA ALA A 72 -20.46 -3.04 7.39
C ALA A 72 -19.31 -4.05 7.23
N LEU A 73 -18.43 -4.16 8.23
CA LEU A 73 -17.32 -5.10 8.23
C LEU A 73 -17.81 -6.56 8.15
N GLN A 74 -18.86 -6.92 8.88
CA GLN A 74 -19.45 -8.25 8.82
C GLN A 74 -19.98 -8.56 7.41
N LYS A 75 -20.70 -7.64 6.77
CA LYS A 75 -21.21 -7.82 5.42
C LYS A 75 -20.09 -7.89 4.40
N MET A 76 -19.11 -7.00 4.48
CA MET A 76 -17.94 -7.02 3.60
C MET A 76 -17.14 -8.31 3.73
N SER A 77 -16.97 -8.84 4.94
CA SER A 77 -16.28 -10.13 5.16
C SER A 77 -16.99 -11.33 4.54
N THR A 78 -18.33 -11.28 4.40
CA THR A 78 -19.12 -12.38 3.84
C THR A 78 -19.39 -12.24 2.33
N MET A 79 -19.29 -11.02 1.77
CA MET A 79 -19.75 -10.68 0.42
C MET A 79 -18.64 -10.38 -0.57
N ASP A 80 -17.39 -10.35 -0.14
CA ASP A 80 -16.28 -10.02 -1.04
C ASP A 80 -16.01 -11.18 -2.02
N HIS A 81 -16.92 -11.29 -3.01
CA HIS A 81 -16.80 -12.23 -4.12
C HIS A 81 -15.75 -11.79 -5.16
N SER A 82 -15.27 -10.55 -5.08
CA SER A 82 -14.20 -10.04 -5.95
C SER A 82 -12.81 -10.37 -5.43
N ILE A 83 -12.71 -10.68 -4.14
CA ILE A 83 -11.52 -11.26 -3.55
C ILE A 83 -11.62 -12.77 -3.83
N SER A 84 -10.66 -13.32 -4.57
CA SER A 84 -10.55 -14.77 -4.75
C SER A 84 -10.68 -15.45 -3.39
N SER A 85 -11.19 -16.70 -3.34
CA SER A 85 -11.29 -17.46 -2.07
C SER A 85 -9.99 -17.45 -1.28
N ASP A 86 -8.87 -17.26 -1.97
CA ASP A 86 -7.51 -17.20 -1.46
C ASP A 86 -7.17 -15.89 -0.74
N GLN A 87 -7.97 -14.82 -0.94
CA GLN A 87 -7.81 -13.51 -0.32
C GLN A 87 -8.76 -13.28 0.86
N ARG A 88 -9.73 -14.16 1.08
CA ARG A 88 -10.60 -14.09 2.26
C ARG A 88 -9.78 -14.40 3.50
N VAL A 89 -9.55 -13.36 4.31
CA VAL A 89 -8.80 -13.53 5.54
C VAL A 89 -9.54 -14.42 6.52
N SER A 90 -10.84 -14.18 6.75
CA SER A 90 -11.66 -14.99 7.63
C SER A 90 -13.15 -14.65 7.43
N GLN A 91 -14.04 -15.63 7.72
CA GLN A 91 -15.47 -15.39 7.88
C GLN A 91 -15.83 -14.90 9.28
N ASN A 92 -14.88 -14.92 10.22
CA ASN A 92 -15.07 -14.40 11.56
C ASN A 92 -14.96 -12.85 11.53
N PRO A 93 -16.06 -12.12 11.85
CA PRO A 93 -16.06 -10.65 11.79
C PRO A 93 -15.02 -10.01 12.72
N ILE A 94 -14.72 -10.64 13.85
CA ILE A 94 -13.71 -10.14 14.81
C ILE A 94 -12.33 -10.19 14.18
N ILE A 95 -11.98 -11.29 13.52
CA ILE A 95 -10.70 -11.43 12.81
C ILE A 95 -10.63 -10.45 11.65
N TYR A 96 -11.69 -10.34 10.85
CA TYR A 96 -11.73 -9.41 9.73
C TYR A 96 -11.53 -7.95 10.17
N LYS A 97 -12.23 -7.51 11.22
CA LYS A 97 -12.05 -6.16 11.81
C LYS A 97 -10.61 -5.92 12.26
N LYS A 98 -10.03 -6.86 13.03
CA LYS A 98 -8.64 -6.77 13.49
C LYS A 98 -7.65 -6.74 12.33
N PHE A 99 -7.90 -7.52 11.28
CA PHE A 99 -7.07 -7.56 10.08
C PHE A 99 -7.03 -6.21 9.36
N ILE A 100 -8.19 -5.58 9.14
CA ILE A 100 -8.26 -4.24 8.53
C ILE A 100 -7.53 -3.20 9.39
N LEU A 101 -7.68 -3.26 10.71
CA LEU A 101 -6.94 -2.37 11.62
C LEU A 101 -5.43 -2.62 11.58
N ALA A 102 -5.00 -3.88 11.56
CA ALA A 102 -3.59 -4.23 11.45
C ALA A 102 -2.98 -3.73 10.13
N GLN A 103 -3.71 -3.86 9.00
CA GLN A 103 -3.29 -3.30 7.72
C GLN A 103 -3.19 -1.77 7.76
N ALA A 104 -4.16 -1.08 8.37
CA ALA A 104 -4.14 0.37 8.51
C ALA A 104 -2.94 0.84 9.34
N ASN A 105 -2.64 0.14 10.43
CA ASN A 105 -1.47 0.43 11.28
C ASN A 105 -0.16 0.16 10.52
N MET A 106 -0.06 -0.96 9.79
CA MET A 106 1.11 -1.27 8.96
C MET A 106 1.40 -0.16 7.94
N VAL A 107 0.37 0.40 7.31
CA VAL A 107 0.52 1.47 6.31
C VAL A 107 1.07 2.78 6.91
N SER A 108 0.91 3.03 8.20
CA SER A 108 1.44 4.23 8.87
C SER A 108 2.97 4.28 8.90
N TRP A 109 3.64 3.14 8.82
CA TRP A 109 5.09 2.99 8.76
C TRP A 109 5.85 3.66 9.93
N THR A 110 5.27 3.59 11.14
CA THR A 110 5.88 4.10 12.37
C THR A 110 6.09 2.98 13.39
N PRO A 111 7.07 3.09 14.31
CA PRO A 111 7.29 2.07 15.35
C PRO A 111 6.04 1.76 16.18
N ASP A 112 5.33 2.78 16.65
CA ASP A 112 4.17 2.60 17.52
C ASP A 112 3.03 1.85 16.81
N GLU A 113 2.74 2.21 15.56
CA GLU A 113 1.71 1.54 14.78
C GLU A 113 2.13 0.14 14.34
N HIS A 114 3.42 -0.09 14.12
CA HIS A 114 3.97 -1.42 13.89
C HIS A 114 3.69 -2.37 15.07
N TYR A 115 3.96 -1.93 16.32
CA TYR A 115 3.69 -2.76 17.51
C TYR A 115 2.20 -3.03 17.69
N LYS A 116 1.32 -2.05 17.47
CA LYS A 116 -0.14 -2.25 17.48
C LYS A 116 -0.59 -3.26 16.43
N ALA A 117 -0.01 -3.20 15.23
CA ALA A 117 -0.31 -4.17 14.17
C ALA A 117 0.11 -5.60 14.58
N MET A 118 1.29 -5.76 15.16
CA MET A 118 1.78 -7.07 15.64
C MET A 118 0.89 -7.64 16.77
N GLU A 119 0.45 -6.81 17.71
CA GLU A 119 -0.49 -7.22 18.77
C GLU A 119 -1.81 -7.76 18.19
N LEU A 120 -2.39 -7.04 17.20
CA LEU A 120 -3.59 -7.50 16.50
C LEU A 120 -3.37 -8.82 15.76
N ILE A 121 -2.19 -9.03 15.16
CA ILE A 121 -1.83 -10.30 14.53
C ILE A 121 -1.81 -11.44 15.54
N ASP A 122 -1.18 -11.25 16.68
CA ASP A 122 -1.07 -12.27 17.72
C ASP A 122 -2.46 -12.65 18.24
N GLU A 123 -3.33 -11.67 18.52
CA GLU A 123 -4.73 -11.92 18.92
C GLU A 123 -5.54 -12.68 17.85
N MET A 124 -5.34 -12.39 16.57
CA MET A 124 -6.01 -13.12 15.48
C MET A 124 -5.52 -14.56 15.39
N LEU A 125 -4.22 -14.80 15.54
CA LEU A 125 -3.63 -16.13 15.48
C LEU A 125 -3.93 -16.98 16.72
N GLU A 126 -4.28 -16.38 17.87
CA GLU A 126 -4.84 -17.11 19.02
C GLU A 126 -6.22 -17.72 18.69
N ILE A 127 -7.03 -17.02 17.88
CA ILE A 127 -8.38 -17.48 17.48
C ILE A 127 -8.30 -18.45 16.31
N GLU A 128 -7.51 -18.12 15.28
CA GLU A 128 -7.33 -18.94 14.08
C GLU A 128 -5.83 -19.18 13.80
N PRO A 129 -5.19 -20.15 14.47
CA PRO A 129 -3.73 -20.37 14.37
C PRO A 129 -3.23 -20.68 12.95
N ASP A 130 -4.10 -21.24 12.10
CA ASP A 130 -3.76 -21.64 10.72
C ASP A 130 -4.31 -20.68 9.66
N ASN A 131 -4.67 -19.45 10.05
CA ASN A 131 -5.12 -18.44 9.10
C ASN A 131 -3.93 -17.92 8.28
N TYR A 132 -3.82 -18.39 7.03
CA TYR A 132 -2.71 -18.04 6.13
C TYR A 132 -2.72 -16.57 5.70
N GLY A 133 -3.89 -15.92 5.60
CA GLY A 133 -3.99 -14.49 5.31
C GLY A 133 -3.39 -13.63 6.42
N VAL A 134 -3.69 -13.98 7.69
CA VAL A 134 -3.11 -13.32 8.87
C VAL A 134 -1.61 -13.59 8.97
N LYS A 135 -1.17 -14.85 8.75
CA LYS A 135 0.26 -15.19 8.72
C LYS A 135 1.00 -14.43 7.62
N LYS A 136 0.40 -14.26 6.44
CA LYS A 136 1.01 -13.46 5.36
C LYS A 136 1.22 -12.01 5.80
N LEU A 137 0.21 -11.39 6.44
CA LEU A 137 0.37 -10.04 7.00
C LEU A 137 1.46 -10.00 8.07
N GLN A 138 1.58 -11.04 8.92
CA GLN A 138 2.71 -11.19 9.85
C GLN A 138 4.06 -11.20 9.12
N GLY A 139 4.14 -11.89 7.99
CA GLY A 139 5.35 -11.89 7.16
C GLY A 139 5.75 -10.48 6.70
N TRP A 140 4.79 -9.69 6.20
CA TRP A 140 5.03 -8.29 5.83
C TRP A 140 5.44 -7.42 7.03
N LEU A 141 4.85 -7.62 8.19
CA LEU A 141 5.23 -6.90 9.41
C LEU A 141 6.63 -7.28 9.91
N LEU A 142 7.05 -8.53 9.79
CA LEU A 142 8.44 -8.92 10.10
C LEU A 142 9.43 -8.22 9.18
N GLN A 143 9.13 -8.08 7.89
CA GLN A 143 9.96 -7.31 6.96
C GLN A 143 9.94 -5.81 7.32
N GLN A 144 8.77 -5.25 7.63
CA GLN A 144 8.65 -3.85 8.08
C GLN A 144 9.47 -3.58 9.34
N LYS A 145 9.46 -4.51 10.30
CA LYS A 145 10.29 -4.45 11.52
C LYS A 145 11.77 -4.25 11.21
N VAL A 146 12.26 -4.99 10.21
CA VAL A 146 13.64 -4.84 9.73
C VAL A 146 13.87 -3.46 9.10
N SER A 147 12.96 -3.02 8.23
CA SER A 147 13.06 -1.72 7.54
C SER A 147 12.98 -0.53 8.49
N LEU A 148 12.22 -0.65 9.58
CA LEU A 148 12.12 0.37 10.64
C LEU A 148 13.30 0.34 11.64
N GLY A 149 14.26 -0.58 11.48
CA GLY A 149 15.39 -0.72 12.42
C GLY A 149 15.00 -1.25 13.79
N LEU A 150 13.85 -1.91 13.92
CA LEU A 150 13.32 -2.45 15.18
C LEU A 150 13.76 -3.90 15.44
N SER A 151 14.46 -4.51 14.49
CA SER A 151 14.87 -5.91 14.55
C SER A 151 16.16 -6.10 15.33
N ASP A 152 16.13 -6.93 16.38
CA ASP A 152 17.31 -7.36 17.11
C ASP A 152 18.12 -8.42 16.33
N ASN A 153 17.47 -9.12 15.40
CA ASN A 153 18.08 -10.14 14.55
C ASN A 153 17.44 -10.14 13.16
N ILE A 154 17.97 -9.27 12.29
CA ILE A 154 17.50 -9.05 10.93
C ILE A 154 17.34 -10.36 10.16
N LYS A 155 18.36 -11.22 10.22
CA LYS A 155 18.36 -12.48 9.48
C LYS A 155 17.23 -13.40 9.95
N ALA A 156 17.04 -13.56 11.25
CA ALA A 156 15.99 -14.42 11.80
C ALA A 156 14.58 -13.92 11.46
N ASP A 157 14.34 -12.61 11.53
CA ASP A 157 13.05 -12.03 11.17
C ASP A 157 12.74 -12.21 9.67
N LEU A 158 13.73 -12.01 8.79
CA LEU A 158 13.59 -12.22 7.35
C LEU A 158 13.42 -13.71 6.98
N GLU A 159 14.17 -14.62 7.59
CA GLU A 159 14.02 -16.07 7.38
C GLU A 159 12.64 -16.55 7.83
N LYS A 160 12.12 -16.05 8.96
CA LYS A 160 10.76 -16.36 9.43
C LYS A 160 9.70 -15.82 8.45
N SER A 161 9.85 -14.58 7.97
CA SER A 161 8.97 -14.01 6.97
C SER A 161 8.99 -14.82 5.66
N LEU A 162 10.17 -15.24 5.22
CA LEU A 162 10.35 -16.07 4.03
C LEU A 162 9.68 -17.45 4.17
N GLU A 163 9.80 -18.10 5.35
CA GLU A 163 9.11 -19.35 5.63
C GLU A 163 7.60 -19.20 5.53
N ILE A 164 7.06 -18.10 6.08
CA ILE A 164 5.63 -17.76 5.98
C ILE A 164 5.22 -17.61 4.52
N ALA A 165 5.97 -16.85 3.71
CA ALA A 165 5.68 -16.65 2.30
C ALA A 165 5.66 -17.98 1.53
N LYS A 166 6.66 -18.84 1.73
CA LYS A 166 6.75 -20.15 1.07
C LYS A 166 5.60 -21.08 1.47
N LYS A 167 5.19 -21.09 2.75
CA LYS A 167 4.03 -21.86 3.21
C LYS A 167 2.73 -21.33 2.62
N HIS A 168 2.56 -20.01 2.58
CA HIS A 168 1.39 -19.37 1.97
C HIS A 168 1.26 -19.77 0.49
N LEU A 169 2.35 -19.68 -0.28
CA LEU A 169 2.37 -20.04 -1.69
C LEU A 169 2.08 -21.54 -1.93
N SER A 170 2.58 -22.42 -1.07
CA SER A 170 2.32 -23.86 -1.18
C SER A 170 0.87 -24.22 -0.91
N PHE A 171 0.17 -23.44 -0.10
CA PHE A 171 -1.26 -23.63 0.22
C PHE A 171 -2.19 -23.11 -0.89
N HIS A 172 -1.81 -22.03 -1.58
CA HIS A 172 -2.63 -21.34 -2.56
C HIS A 172 -2.27 -21.63 -4.03
N ASP A 173 -1.73 -22.80 -4.34
CA ASP A 173 -1.38 -23.24 -5.71
C ASP A 173 -0.56 -22.20 -6.53
N ILE A 174 0.35 -21.46 -5.88
CA ILE A 174 1.34 -20.56 -6.52
C ILE A 174 0.71 -19.39 -7.33
N LYS A 175 -0.52 -18.98 -7.05
CA LYS A 175 -1.16 -17.85 -7.76
C LYS A 175 -1.20 -16.54 -6.99
N SER A 176 -0.72 -16.47 -5.77
CA SER A 176 -0.74 -15.26 -4.96
C SER A 176 0.40 -14.31 -5.35
N ILE A 177 0.11 -13.26 -6.11
CA ILE A 177 1.08 -12.19 -6.41
C ILE A 177 1.68 -11.62 -5.14
N ASP A 178 0.87 -11.35 -4.12
CA ASP A 178 1.30 -10.81 -2.83
C ASP A 178 2.25 -11.78 -2.08
N GLY A 179 1.94 -13.08 -2.09
CA GLY A 179 2.85 -14.10 -1.53
C GLY A 179 4.18 -14.20 -2.28
N MET A 180 4.14 -14.13 -3.62
CA MET A 180 5.37 -14.09 -4.45
C MET A 180 6.17 -12.80 -4.22
N ALA A 181 5.50 -11.67 -4.04
CA ALA A 181 6.17 -10.40 -3.74
C ALA A 181 6.86 -10.44 -2.37
N LEU A 182 6.19 -10.98 -1.35
CA LEU A 182 6.78 -11.16 -0.03
C LEU A 182 8.01 -12.09 -0.07
N GLU A 183 7.92 -13.23 -0.77
CA GLU A 183 9.06 -14.14 -0.95
C GLU A 183 10.21 -13.44 -1.68
N SER A 184 9.94 -12.81 -2.83
CA SER A 184 10.94 -12.10 -3.63
C SER A 184 11.64 -11.00 -2.84
N SER A 185 10.88 -10.21 -2.09
CA SER A 185 11.44 -9.13 -1.26
C SER A 185 12.35 -9.67 -0.16
N ASN A 186 11.94 -10.72 0.56
CA ASN A 186 12.77 -11.31 1.60
C ASN A 186 14.06 -11.94 1.05
N GLU A 187 13.98 -12.65 -0.09
CA GLU A 187 15.18 -13.18 -0.75
C GLU A 187 16.14 -12.04 -1.16
N GLY A 188 15.61 -10.93 -1.67
CA GLY A 188 16.40 -9.74 -1.99
C GLY A 188 17.09 -9.13 -0.77
N LEU A 189 16.36 -8.97 0.34
CA LEU A 189 16.90 -8.45 1.61
C LEU A 189 17.93 -9.37 2.24
N LEU A 190 17.83 -10.67 2.02
CA LEU A 190 18.84 -11.67 2.42
C LEU A 190 20.05 -11.73 1.48
N GLY A 191 20.04 -10.97 0.38
CA GLY A 191 21.11 -10.92 -0.62
C GLY A 191 21.00 -11.99 -1.71
N ASN A 192 19.92 -12.77 -1.74
CA ASN A 192 19.68 -13.83 -2.71
C ASN A 192 19.00 -13.28 -3.98
N TYR A 193 19.60 -12.27 -4.61
CA TYR A 193 18.97 -11.49 -5.69
C TYR A 193 18.51 -12.34 -6.89
N SER A 194 19.21 -13.40 -7.23
CA SER A 194 18.78 -14.31 -8.31
C SER A 194 17.46 -14.98 -7.97
N GLU A 195 17.31 -15.49 -6.75
CA GLU A 195 16.09 -16.13 -6.26
C GLU A 195 14.94 -15.11 -6.18
N ALA A 196 15.22 -13.89 -5.71
CA ALA A 196 14.26 -12.81 -5.62
C ALA A 196 13.55 -12.52 -6.96
N CYS A 197 14.25 -12.69 -8.09
CA CYS A 197 13.73 -12.36 -9.41
C CYS A 197 13.12 -13.55 -10.18
N LEU A 198 13.21 -14.77 -9.66
CA LEU A 198 12.68 -15.95 -10.36
C LEU A 198 11.16 -15.91 -10.61
N LYS A 199 10.41 -15.24 -9.73
CA LYS A 199 8.94 -15.21 -9.79
C LYS A 199 8.37 -14.06 -10.60
N VAL A 200 9.20 -13.11 -11.02
CA VAL A 200 8.75 -11.89 -11.71
C VAL A 200 7.93 -12.19 -12.97
N SER A 201 8.41 -13.12 -13.81
CA SER A 201 7.68 -13.51 -15.02
C SER A 201 6.31 -14.08 -14.69
N LYS A 202 6.22 -14.90 -13.62
CA LYS A 202 4.95 -15.48 -13.18
C LYS A 202 3.98 -14.45 -12.63
N MET A 203 4.47 -13.48 -11.87
CA MET A 203 3.65 -12.35 -11.40
C MET A 203 3.09 -11.56 -12.56
N ASN A 204 3.91 -11.25 -13.57
CA ASN A 204 3.47 -10.56 -14.79
C ASN A 204 2.43 -11.39 -15.55
N GLU A 205 2.62 -12.71 -15.73
CA GLU A 205 1.65 -13.60 -16.37
C GLU A 205 0.29 -13.55 -15.66
N ILE A 206 0.27 -13.68 -14.33
CA ILE A 206 -0.97 -13.67 -13.55
C ILE A 206 -1.65 -12.31 -13.63
N LEU A 207 -0.88 -11.21 -13.49
CA LEU A 207 -1.41 -9.85 -13.51
C LEU A 207 -2.13 -9.54 -14.84
N TYR A 208 -1.58 -10.00 -15.95
CA TYR A 208 -2.08 -9.74 -17.30
C TYR A 208 -2.79 -10.94 -17.93
N GLU A 209 -3.19 -11.94 -17.15
CA GLU A 209 -4.00 -13.06 -17.64
C GLU A 209 -5.32 -12.54 -18.24
N PRO A 210 -5.76 -13.03 -19.40
CA PRO A 210 -7.03 -12.61 -19.98
C PRO A 210 -8.19 -12.80 -18.97
N ASN A 211 -8.92 -11.73 -18.70
CA ASN A 211 -9.98 -11.65 -17.68
C ASN A 211 -9.51 -11.65 -16.22
N ALA A 212 -8.23 -11.48 -15.93
CA ALA A 212 -7.76 -11.25 -14.58
C ALA A 212 -8.45 -10.02 -13.97
N LYS A 213 -8.94 -10.17 -12.75
CA LYS A 213 -9.47 -9.06 -11.95
C LYS A 213 -8.42 -8.65 -10.91
N SER A 214 -7.26 -8.22 -11.41
CA SER A 214 -6.14 -7.86 -10.55
C SER A 214 -6.46 -6.58 -9.77
N SER A 215 -6.15 -6.60 -8.47
CA SER A 215 -6.33 -5.48 -7.57
C SER A 215 -5.23 -4.42 -7.76
N SER A 216 -5.48 -3.20 -7.31
CA SER A 216 -4.45 -2.14 -7.29
C SER A 216 -3.22 -2.53 -6.47
N HIS A 217 -3.40 -3.33 -5.42
CA HIS A 217 -2.29 -3.87 -4.64
C HIS A 217 -1.41 -4.82 -5.46
N GLU A 218 -2.00 -5.72 -6.25
CA GLU A 218 -1.26 -6.66 -7.09
C GLU A 218 -0.46 -5.94 -8.19
N TYR A 219 -1.03 -4.88 -8.79
CA TYR A 219 -0.28 -4.00 -9.70
C TYR A 219 0.92 -3.35 -9.00
N ALA A 220 0.70 -2.77 -7.80
CA ALA A 220 1.74 -2.11 -7.03
C ALA A 220 2.89 -3.07 -6.67
N MET A 221 2.56 -4.27 -6.17
CA MET A 221 3.54 -5.28 -5.80
C MET A 221 4.32 -5.78 -7.01
N THR A 222 3.64 -6.07 -8.13
CA THR A 222 4.29 -6.54 -9.35
C THR A 222 5.24 -5.49 -9.92
N ALA A 223 4.82 -4.21 -9.96
CA ALA A 223 5.67 -3.12 -10.40
C ALA A 223 6.92 -2.97 -9.51
N TRP A 224 6.73 -3.00 -8.20
CA TRP A 224 7.83 -2.87 -7.23
C TRP A 224 8.86 -4.01 -7.35
N ILE A 225 8.41 -5.27 -7.50
CA ILE A 225 9.35 -6.40 -7.68
C ILE A 225 10.04 -6.34 -9.04
N ASN A 226 9.34 -5.95 -10.12
CA ASN A 226 10.00 -5.70 -11.41
C ASN A 226 11.11 -4.65 -11.28
N GLN A 227 10.86 -3.55 -10.57
CA GLN A 227 11.85 -2.51 -10.30
C GLN A 227 13.06 -3.05 -9.53
N ASN A 228 12.84 -3.83 -8.46
CA ASN A 228 13.91 -4.46 -7.68
C ASN A 228 14.75 -5.42 -8.53
N CYS A 229 14.17 -5.98 -9.58
CA CYS A 229 14.84 -6.87 -10.54
C CYS A 229 15.38 -6.14 -11.77
N GLU A 230 15.46 -4.81 -11.75
CA GLU A 230 15.95 -3.95 -12.85
C GLU A 230 15.12 -3.98 -14.15
N ASN A 231 13.91 -4.51 -14.08
CA ASN A 231 12.96 -4.49 -15.18
C ASN A 231 12.22 -3.14 -15.23
N PHE A 232 12.95 -2.02 -15.26
CA PHE A 232 12.40 -0.67 -15.08
C PHE A 232 11.34 -0.29 -16.10
N GLU A 233 11.45 -0.73 -17.37
CA GLU A 233 10.41 -0.48 -18.38
C GLU A 233 9.10 -1.21 -18.04
N ILE A 234 9.18 -2.46 -17.60
CA ILE A 234 7.99 -3.22 -17.17
C ILE A 234 7.42 -2.62 -15.89
N ALA A 235 8.26 -2.24 -14.93
CA ALA A 235 7.82 -1.57 -13.71
C ALA A 235 7.07 -0.27 -14.03
N LYS A 236 7.63 0.58 -14.91
CA LYS A 236 7.00 1.82 -15.39
C LYS A 236 5.61 1.54 -15.95
N LEU A 237 5.50 0.64 -16.93
CA LEU A 237 4.23 0.31 -17.56
C LEU A 237 3.19 -0.24 -16.57
N THR A 238 3.64 -1.07 -15.62
CA THR A 238 2.76 -1.64 -14.58
C THR A 238 2.27 -0.57 -13.60
N TYR A 239 3.09 0.42 -13.24
CA TYR A 239 2.64 1.58 -12.47
C TYR A 239 1.64 2.44 -13.24
N GLU A 240 1.86 2.66 -14.53
CA GLU A 240 0.92 3.41 -15.38
C GLU A 240 -0.44 2.71 -15.50
N ASP A 241 -0.45 1.38 -15.57
CA ASP A 241 -1.68 0.61 -15.55
C ASP A 241 -2.37 0.68 -14.18
N LEU A 242 -1.60 0.64 -13.08
CA LEU A 242 -2.13 0.89 -11.74
C LEU A 242 -2.84 2.26 -11.66
N PHE A 243 -2.24 3.32 -12.20
CA PHE A 243 -2.84 4.66 -12.17
C PHE A 243 -4.15 4.75 -12.94
N LYS A 244 -4.33 3.93 -13.98
CA LYS A 244 -5.58 3.82 -14.73
C LYS A 244 -6.67 3.07 -13.97
N VAL A 245 -6.30 1.99 -13.25
CA VAL A 245 -7.28 1.14 -12.53
C VAL A 245 -7.63 1.68 -11.15
N SER A 246 -6.78 2.49 -10.53
CA SER A 246 -7.01 3.04 -9.20
C SER A 246 -6.42 4.45 -9.06
N PRO A 247 -7.23 5.50 -9.08
CA PRO A 247 -6.76 6.86 -8.84
C PRO A 247 -6.32 7.10 -7.39
N HIS A 248 -6.64 6.19 -6.47
CA HIS A 248 -6.34 6.28 -5.03
C HIS A 248 -5.31 5.24 -4.56
N TYR A 249 -4.31 5.00 -5.39
CA TYR A 249 -3.20 4.11 -5.04
C TYR A 249 -2.35 4.69 -3.88
N PRO A 250 -1.64 3.82 -3.12
CA PRO A 250 -0.80 4.27 -2.01
C PRO A 250 0.26 5.30 -2.44
N ALA A 251 0.49 6.31 -1.60
CA ALA A 251 1.41 7.40 -1.95
C ALA A 251 2.85 6.94 -2.23
N TRP A 252 3.31 5.84 -1.57
CA TRP A 252 4.63 5.27 -1.81
C TRP A 252 4.84 4.82 -3.26
N VAL A 253 3.80 4.38 -3.96
CA VAL A 253 3.86 3.99 -5.37
C VAL A 253 4.38 5.13 -6.26
N ARG A 254 4.07 6.39 -5.91
CA ARG A 254 4.45 7.56 -6.72
C ARG A 254 5.95 7.75 -6.79
N TYR A 255 6.64 7.68 -5.67
CA TYR A 255 8.08 7.87 -5.71
C TYR A 255 8.83 6.66 -6.30
N TYR A 256 8.31 5.44 -6.15
CA TYR A 256 8.86 4.28 -6.86
C TYR A 256 8.66 4.38 -8.39
N TYR A 257 7.53 4.93 -8.84
CA TYR A 257 7.36 5.25 -10.26
C TYR A 257 8.39 6.26 -10.75
N VAL A 258 8.61 7.33 -9.99
CA VAL A 258 9.66 8.32 -10.30
C VAL A 258 11.04 7.66 -10.34
N TYR A 259 11.38 6.80 -9.41
CA TYR A 259 12.65 6.06 -9.44
C TYR A 259 12.79 5.22 -10.73
N SER A 260 11.71 4.58 -11.20
CA SER A 260 11.75 3.85 -12.47
C SER A 260 12.02 4.78 -13.65
N LEU A 261 11.40 5.97 -13.69
CA LEU A 261 11.64 6.98 -14.72
C LEU A 261 13.10 7.49 -14.69
N LEU A 262 13.63 7.77 -13.50
CA LEU A 262 15.02 8.23 -13.34
C LEU A 262 16.03 7.15 -13.75
N ALA A 263 15.80 5.89 -13.40
CA ALA A 263 16.63 4.76 -13.80
C ALA A 263 16.65 4.57 -15.34
N LEU A 264 15.54 4.93 -16.01
CA LEU A 264 15.41 4.92 -17.47
C LEU A 264 15.92 6.22 -18.15
N ASN A 265 16.48 7.14 -17.36
CA ASN A 265 16.89 8.47 -17.83
C ASN A 265 15.77 9.30 -18.47
N LYS A 266 14.51 9.07 -18.02
CA LYS A 266 13.31 9.80 -18.47
C LYS A 266 13.10 11.03 -17.60
N LEU A 267 14.05 11.96 -17.60
CA LEU A 267 14.10 13.09 -16.66
C LEU A 267 12.91 14.04 -16.82
N ASP A 268 12.43 14.26 -18.04
CA ASP A 268 11.32 15.19 -18.30
C ASP A 268 9.99 14.60 -17.81
N GLU A 269 9.73 13.31 -18.08
CA GLU A 269 8.55 12.58 -17.56
C GLU A 269 8.55 12.55 -16.02
N ALA A 270 9.71 12.38 -15.39
CA ALA A 270 9.84 12.36 -13.94
C ALA A 270 9.54 13.73 -13.34
N GLU A 271 10.08 14.82 -13.90
CA GLU A 271 9.84 16.18 -13.42
C GLU A 271 8.39 16.62 -13.57
N GLU A 272 7.76 16.30 -14.71
CA GLU A 272 6.34 16.55 -14.97
C GLU A 272 5.47 15.83 -13.91
N PHE A 273 5.69 14.52 -13.73
CA PHE A 273 4.96 13.75 -12.74
C PHE A 273 5.12 14.28 -11.30
N ILE A 274 6.34 14.64 -10.90
CA ILE A 274 6.60 15.27 -9.59
C ILE A 274 5.81 16.56 -9.46
N THR A 275 5.85 17.42 -10.49
CA THR A 275 5.19 18.74 -10.48
C THR A 275 3.67 18.61 -10.29
N GLU A 276 3.05 17.61 -10.91
CA GLU A 276 1.63 17.34 -10.78
C GLU A 276 1.25 16.74 -9.42
N ASN A 277 2.18 16.05 -8.77
CA ASN A 277 1.90 15.23 -7.58
C ASN A 277 2.49 15.77 -6.26
N LYS A 278 3.37 16.76 -6.26
CA LYS A 278 4.08 17.26 -5.08
C LYS A 278 3.24 17.95 -4.00
N ASN A 279 2.01 18.34 -4.31
CA ASN A 279 1.15 19.10 -3.37
C ASN A 279 -0.09 18.32 -2.93
N LEU A 280 -0.07 17.01 -3.00
CA LEU A 280 -1.22 16.21 -2.59
C LEU A 280 -1.36 16.23 -1.07
N LYS A 281 -2.54 16.64 -0.58
CA LYS A 281 -2.90 16.76 0.85
C LYS A 281 -2.70 15.48 1.67
N TYR A 282 -2.58 14.36 1.01
CA TYR A 282 -2.41 13.02 1.59
C TYR A 282 -1.08 12.41 1.12
N SER A 283 0.02 13.15 1.29
CA SER A 283 1.34 12.56 1.07
C SER A 283 1.65 11.58 2.21
N TYR A 284 2.07 10.40 1.85
CA TYR A 284 2.68 9.46 2.77
C TYR A 284 3.95 10.11 3.35
N TYR A 285 4.28 9.76 4.62
CA TYR A 285 5.49 10.26 5.27
C TYR A 285 6.70 10.17 4.32
N GLY A 286 7.32 11.29 4.04
CA GLY A 286 8.51 11.38 3.20
C GLY A 286 8.31 11.50 1.69
N THR A 287 7.08 11.39 1.14
CA THR A 287 6.89 11.43 -0.33
C THR A 287 7.31 12.76 -0.95
N ASN A 288 6.95 13.89 -0.34
CA ASN A 288 7.31 15.22 -0.86
C ASN A 288 8.82 15.48 -0.75
N GLU A 289 9.42 15.01 0.33
CA GLU A 289 10.87 15.09 0.58
C GLU A 289 11.63 14.24 -0.45
N ILE A 290 11.17 13.03 -0.74
CA ILE A 290 11.76 12.18 -1.79
C ILE A 290 11.60 12.83 -3.15
N PHE A 291 10.45 13.39 -3.47
CA PHE A 291 10.25 14.15 -4.70
C PHE A 291 11.21 15.34 -4.83
N GLN A 292 11.44 16.06 -3.74
CA GLN A 292 12.39 17.17 -3.74
C GLN A 292 13.82 16.69 -4.01
N LEU A 293 14.22 15.54 -3.42
CA LEU A 293 15.52 14.93 -3.72
C LEU A 293 15.62 14.42 -5.17
N CYS A 294 14.54 13.91 -5.74
CA CYS A 294 14.49 13.56 -7.15
C CYS A 294 14.66 14.78 -8.05
N LEU A 295 14.12 15.96 -7.70
CA LEU A 295 14.35 17.20 -8.43
C LEU A 295 15.80 17.66 -8.35
N VAL A 296 16.48 17.48 -7.20
CA VAL A 296 17.94 17.72 -7.07
C VAL A 296 18.69 16.86 -8.07
N TYR A 297 18.39 15.56 -8.11
CA TYR A 297 19.02 14.61 -9.02
C TYR A 297 18.78 14.99 -10.49
N ILE A 298 17.55 15.30 -10.88
CA ILE A 298 17.19 15.71 -12.25
C ILE A 298 17.97 16.95 -12.67
N ALA A 299 18.01 17.99 -11.83
CA ALA A 299 18.72 19.22 -12.12
C ALA A 299 20.24 18.97 -12.27
N HIS A 300 20.82 18.13 -11.39
CA HIS A 300 22.22 17.72 -11.49
C HIS A 300 22.52 16.97 -12.79
N LYS A 301 21.68 16.01 -13.18
CA LYS A 301 21.86 15.25 -14.44
C LYS A 301 21.73 16.11 -15.71
N ARG A 302 21.13 17.28 -15.60
CA ARG A 302 21.07 18.30 -16.67
C ARG A 302 22.19 19.34 -16.57
N ASP A 303 23.21 19.10 -15.76
CA ASP A 303 24.31 20.04 -15.48
C ASP A 303 23.86 21.43 -14.93
N ASN A 304 22.63 21.51 -14.40
CA ASN A 304 22.09 22.74 -13.80
C ASN A 304 22.34 22.75 -12.29
N ILE A 305 23.60 23.01 -11.91
CA ILE A 305 24.03 22.94 -10.52
C ILE A 305 23.36 24.04 -9.65
N GLU A 306 23.07 25.21 -10.23
CA GLU A 306 22.39 26.31 -9.52
C GLU A 306 20.97 25.86 -9.11
N LEU A 307 20.23 25.27 -10.03
CA LEU A 307 18.88 24.74 -9.76
C LEU A 307 18.91 23.56 -8.77
N ALA A 308 19.90 22.68 -8.88
CA ALA A 308 20.06 21.57 -7.95
C ALA A 308 20.33 22.07 -6.52
N ASN A 309 21.20 23.07 -6.34
CA ASN A 309 21.43 23.72 -5.04
C ASN A 309 20.16 24.38 -4.49
N LYS A 310 19.36 25.02 -5.35
CA LYS A 310 18.07 25.61 -4.96
C LYS A 310 17.12 24.53 -4.42
N TYR A 311 16.96 23.42 -5.16
CA TYR A 311 16.08 22.33 -4.75
C TYR A 311 16.56 21.64 -3.47
N TYR A 312 17.88 21.51 -3.29
CA TYR A 312 18.41 20.92 -2.06
C TYR A 312 18.18 21.82 -0.84
N LYS A 313 18.31 23.15 -1.00
CA LYS A 313 17.96 24.10 0.06
C LYS A 313 16.46 24.04 0.43
N GLU A 314 15.57 23.92 -0.56
CA GLU A 314 14.15 23.74 -0.33
C GLU A 314 13.88 22.43 0.44
N TYR A 315 14.64 21.35 0.15
CA TYR A 315 14.58 20.10 0.92
C TYR A 315 15.01 20.29 2.38
N GLU A 316 16.13 21.00 2.64
CA GLU A 316 16.59 21.29 4.01
C GLU A 316 15.54 22.08 4.82
N GLU A 317 14.78 22.96 4.18
CA GLU A 317 13.72 23.76 4.80
C GLU A 317 12.48 22.90 5.17
N MET A 318 12.31 21.70 4.63
CA MET A 318 11.22 20.78 4.97
C MET A 318 11.36 20.14 6.37
N SER A 319 12.46 20.39 7.07
CA SER A 319 12.71 19.86 8.43
C SER A 319 12.57 18.34 8.54
N THR A 320 13.01 17.64 7.52
CA THR A 320 12.89 16.19 7.40
C THR A 320 14.00 15.44 8.13
N SER A 321 13.74 14.22 8.56
CA SER A 321 14.73 13.30 9.12
C SER A 321 15.23 12.26 8.10
N LEU A 322 14.91 12.42 6.81
CA LEU A 322 15.38 11.49 5.79
C LEU A 322 16.91 11.53 5.68
N SER A 323 17.53 10.37 5.70
CA SER A 323 18.97 10.18 5.49
C SER A 323 19.22 9.31 4.26
N LEU A 324 20.47 9.30 3.77
CA LEU A 324 20.86 8.33 2.72
C LEU A 324 20.70 6.88 3.19
N GLY A 325 20.82 6.62 4.49
CA GLY A 325 20.56 5.31 5.07
C GLY A 325 19.07 4.90 4.94
N TYR A 326 18.15 5.84 5.17
CA TYR A 326 16.71 5.61 4.98
C TYR A 326 16.40 5.34 3.50
N LEU A 327 16.89 6.18 2.59
CA LEU A 327 16.71 5.96 1.14
C LEU A 327 17.32 4.62 0.71
N GLY A 328 18.44 4.21 1.34
CA GLY A 328 19.07 2.89 1.10
C GLY A 328 18.18 1.72 1.43
N SER A 329 17.25 1.85 2.39
CA SER A 329 16.30 0.79 2.74
C SER A 329 15.30 0.52 1.61
N ASP A 330 14.92 1.53 0.82
CA ASP A 330 14.02 1.39 -0.33
C ASP A 330 14.61 0.48 -1.41
N PHE A 331 15.95 0.43 -1.51
CA PHE A 331 16.68 -0.34 -2.51
C PHE A 331 17.40 -1.55 -1.93
N ALA A 332 17.16 -1.87 -0.65
CA ALA A 332 17.84 -2.98 0.02
C ALA A 332 17.58 -4.33 -0.65
N ALA A 333 16.38 -4.52 -1.19
CA ALA A 333 15.97 -5.72 -1.91
C ALA A 333 16.35 -5.71 -3.42
N ALA A 334 16.92 -4.62 -3.95
CA ALA A 334 17.22 -4.49 -5.37
C ALA A 334 18.39 -5.37 -5.79
N LYS A 335 18.26 -6.04 -6.95
CA LYS A 335 19.27 -6.91 -7.56
C LYS A 335 20.58 -6.19 -7.84
N SER A 336 20.50 -4.96 -8.34
CA SER A 336 21.63 -4.06 -8.51
C SER A 336 21.32 -2.75 -7.83
N LYS A 337 22.34 -2.15 -7.27
CA LYS A 337 22.24 -0.83 -6.63
C LYS A 337 22.78 0.28 -7.52
N THR A 338 23.00 0.01 -8.81
CA THR A 338 23.65 0.96 -9.73
C THR A 338 22.93 2.30 -9.79
N PHE A 339 21.60 2.28 -9.96
CA PHE A 339 20.81 3.51 -9.93
C PHE A 339 20.88 4.20 -8.56
N PHE A 340 20.71 3.44 -7.48
CA PHE A 340 20.75 4.00 -6.13
C PHE A 340 22.12 4.58 -5.77
N GLU A 341 23.21 3.90 -6.10
CA GLU A 341 24.56 4.42 -5.87
C GLU A 341 24.82 5.71 -6.67
N ASP A 342 24.36 5.79 -7.92
CA ASP A 342 24.42 7.02 -8.71
C ASP A 342 23.57 8.13 -8.06
N PHE A 343 22.34 7.83 -7.67
CA PHE A 343 21.43 8.76 -6.97
C PHE A 343 22.05 9.26 -5.67
N LYS A 344 22.55 8.35 -4.83
CA LYS A 344 23.26 8.65 -3.59
C LYS A 344 24.49 9.51 -3.79
N ASN A 345 25.34 9.18 -4.78
CA ASN A 345 26.54 9.92 -5.09
C ASN A 345 26.23 11.36 -5.51
N VAL A 346 25.16 11.56 -6.26
CA VAL A 346 24.68 12.91 -6.59
C VAL A 346 24.25 13.65 -5.33
N LEU A 347 23.36 13.08 -4.51
CA LEU A 347 22.87 13.75 -3.31
C LEU A 347 23.97 14.07 -2.29
N SER A 348 24.98 13.21 -2.16
CA SER A 348 26.12 13.44 -1.28
C SER A 348 26.93 14.69 -1.67
N GLN A 349 26.95 15.08 -2.95
CA GLN A 349 27.62 16.31 -3.40
C GLN A 349 26.95 17.59 -2.88
N TYR A 350 25.68 17.49 -2.49
CA TYR A 350 24.90 18.60 -1.91
C TYR A 350 24.86 18.57 -0.38
N GLY A 351 25.49 17.58 0.28
CA GLY A 351 25.63 17.52 1.73
C GLY A 351 24.74 16.49 2.42
N MET A 352 23.95 15.71 1.69
CA MET A 352 23.15 14.65 2.28
C MET A 352 24.04 13.49 2.79
N SER A 353 23.87 13.09 4.05
CA SER A 353 24.66 12.05 4.73
C SER A 353 23.82 10.82 5.12
#